data_6f47f57cb53a223c5a8a801db7f3800e
#
_entry.id   6f47f57cb53a223c5a8a801db7f3800e
#
_cell.length_a   1.000
_cell.length_b   1.000
_cell.length_c   1.000
_cell.angle_alpha   90.00
_cell.angle_beta   90.00
_cell.angle_gamma   90.00
#
_symmetry.space_group_name_H-M   'P 1'
#
loop_
_entity.id
_entity.type
_entity.pdbx_description
1 polymer ?
#
loop_
_entity_poly.entity_id
_entity_poly.type
_entity_poly.pdbx_seq_one_letter_code
_entity_poly.pdbx_strand_id
1 'polypeptide(L)'
;MIQANNVTLRLGKRALFEDVNIKFTEGNCYGLIGANGAGKSTFLKILSGEIEPSKGDISITSGQRLSVLKQDHYQYDDHIVLDTVMMGNQRLYEIMKEKEALYAKEDFTDEDGIRASELEGEFADMNGWEAESDAATLLNGLGIPSDIHYTKMADLNGSQKVKVLLAQALFGNPDILLLDEPTNHLDLDAIYWLEEFLINFDNTVIVVSHDRYFLNKVCTHIADIDYAKIQLFSGNYDFWYESSQLLTKQMKEANKKKEEKMKELQDFIARFSANASKSKQATSRKKALDKIQLDKLKPSSRKYPYINFKPNREIGNDALVVENLTKTIDGVKVLDNISFLMKPTDKIAFVGPNTLAATTLFKILSGEMEPDSGSYKWGVTTTQSYFPKDNTKDFSQDETIVEWLTQYSEDKDATFVRGFLGRMLFSGEDALKKVGVLSGGEKVRCMLSKLMISGANILLLDEPTNHLDMESITALNEALKDFTGALLFTSQDHQFVQTTANRIMEITPNGLIDKECTYDEYLENDEAARKRQIVEIEEDDE
;
A
#
# COMPACT_ATOMS: atom_id res chain seq x y z
N MET A 1 27.22 -0.01 0.25
CA MET A 1 26.66 -1.27 -0.28
C MET A 1 26.32 -2.21 0.87
N ILE A 2 25.13 -2.85 0.84
CA ILE A 2 24.71 -3.90 1.79
C ILE A 2 24.36 -5.17 1.01
N GLN A 3 24.73 -6.32 1.52
CA GLN A 3 24.53 -7.60 0.85
C GLN A 3 24.08 -8.68 1.84
N ALA A 4 23.05 -9.44 1.45
CA ALA A 4 22.66 -10.66 2.12
C ALA A 4 23.32 -11.87 1.44
N ASN A 5 23.95 -12.73 2.23
CA ASN A 5 24.66 -13.91 1.78
C ASN A 5 24.01 -15.17 2.34
N ASN A 6 23.38 -15.98 1.48
CA ASN A 6 22.72 -17.24 1.83
C ASN A 6 21.74 -17.11 3.02
N VAL A 7 21.06 -15.99 3.13
CA VAL A 7 20.19 -15.68 4.27
C VAL A 7 18.94 -16.54 4.21
N THR A 8 18.68 -17.23 5.31
CA THR A 8 17.48 -18.05 5.53
C THR A 8 16.86 -17.67 6.86
N LEU A 9 15.55 -17.45 6.87
CA LEU A 9 14.78 -17.27 8.11
C LEU A 9 13.62 -18.25 8.17
N ARG A 10 13.54 -19.01 9.27
CA ARG A 10 12.46 -19.96 9.56
C ARG A 10 11.75 -19.59 10.84
N LEU A 11 10.42 -19.59 10.79
CA LEU A 11 9.54 -19.52 11.95
C LEU A 11 8.91 -20.90 12.16
N GLY A 12 9.50 -21.67 13.06
CA GLY A 12 9.14 -23.07 13.27
C GLY A 12 9.37 -23.92 12.02
N LYS A 13 8.31 -24.54 11.48
CA LYS A 13 8.40 -25.37 10.27
C LYS A 13 8.31 -24.57 8.96
N ARG A 14 7.87 -23.32 9.02
CA ARG A 14 7.68 -22.47 7.83
C ARG A 14 8.94 -21.63 7.60
N ALA A 15 9.48 -21.68 6.39
CA ALA A 15 10.45 -20.70 5.94
C ALA A 15 9.74 -19.47 5.41
N LEU A 16 10.15 -18.29 5.87
CA LEU A 16 9.73 -17.02 5.26
C LEU A 16 10.51 -16.81 3.97
N PHE A 17 11.83 -17.02 4.03
CA PHE A 17 12.69 -17.04 2.85
C PHE A 17 13.91 -17.93 3.10
N GLU A 18 14.46 -18.49 2.01
CA GLU A 18 15.55 -19.45 2.03
C GLU A 18 16.62 -19.10 0.99
N ASP A 19 17.91 -19.22 1.39
CA ASP A 19 19.09 -19.05 0.55
C ASP A 19 19.05 -17.74 -0.27
N VAL A 20 18.70 -16.64 0.40
CA VAL A 20 18.64 -15.31 -0.22
C VAL A 20 20.05 -14.77 -0.43
N ASN A 21 20.37 -14.49 -1.69
CA ASN A 21 21.60 -13.82 -2.09
C ASN A 21 21.20 -12.57 -2.87
N ILE A 22 21.33 -11.40 -2.23
CA ILE A 22 20.94 -10.13 -2.83
C ILE A 22 21.88 -9.02 -2.43
N LYS A 23 22.20 -8.16 -3.38
CA LYS A 23 23.12 -7.04 -3.22
C LYS A 23 22.38 -5.75 -3.53
N PHE A 24 22.43 -4.81 -2.60
CA PHE A 24 21.90 -3.46 -2.76
C PHE A 24 23.05 -2.47 -2.91
N THR A 25 22.99 -1.67 -3.97
CA THR A 25 24.08 -0.77 -4.38
C THR A 25 23.65 0.69 -4.30
N GLU A 26 24.61 1.59 -4.19
CA GLU A 26 24.42 3.04 -4.17
C GLU A 26 23.71 3.56 -5.42
N GLY A 27 23.05 4.70 -5.29
CA GLY A 27 22.30 5.34 -6.37
C GLY A 27 20.98 4.67 -6.70
N ASN A 28 20.51 3.72 -5.89
CA ASN A 28 19.28 2.98 -6.15
C ASN A 28 18.34 3.00 -4.95
N CYS A 29 17.05 3.08 -5.26
CA CYS A 29 15.97 2.88 -4.31
C CYS A 29 15.29 1.54 -4.60
N TYR A 30 15.31 0.65 -3.62
CA TYR A 30 14.76 -0.70 -3.70
C TYR A 30 13.45 -0.78 -2.95
N GLY A 31 12.35 -1.01 -3.66
CA GLY A 31 11.05 -1.29 -3.05
C GLY A 31 10.95 -2.76 -2.67
N LEU A 32 10.86 -3.07 -1.38
CA LEU A 32 10.69 -4.43 -0.90
C LEU A 32 9.20 -4.74 -0.80
N ILE A 33 8.73 -5.64 -1.64
CA ILE A 33 7.31 -6.00 -1.75
C ILE A 33 7.08 -7.49 -1.45
N GLY A 34 5.85 -7.84 -1.16
CA GLY A 34 5.44 -9.22 -0.85
C GLY A 34 4.08 -9.23 -0.19
N ALA A 35 3.42 -10.39 -0.17
CA ALA A 35 2.14 -10.56 0.50
C ALA A 35 2.22 -10.20 2.00
N ASN A 36 1.07 -9.92 2.62
CA ASN A 36 1.02 -9.71 4.06
C ASN A 36 1.52 -10.96 4.79
N GLY A 37 2.45 -10.76 5.74
CA GLY A 37 3.12 -11.86 6.44
C GLY A 37 4.20 -12.59 5.63
N ALA A 38 4.62 -12.08 4.47
CA ALA A 38 5.74 -12.64 3.70
C ALA A 38 7.11 -12.40 4.34
N GLY A 39 7.21 -11.48 5.30
CA GLY A 39 8.45 -11.20 6.04
C GLY A 39 9.18 -9.93 5.61
N LYS A 40 8.48 -8.95 4.99
CA LYS A 40 9.08 -7.66 4.57
C LYS A 40 9.79 -6.94 5.71
N SER A 41 9.06 -6.55 6.75
CA SER A 41 9.62 -5.85 7.93
C SER A 41 10.65 -6.72 8.67
N THR A 42 10.44 -8.05 8.68
CA THR A 42 11.40 -8.98 9.27
C THR A 42 12.73 -8.99 8.48
N PHE A 43 12.67 -8.92 7.16
CA PHE A 43 13.88 -8.83 6.34
C PHE A 43 14.64 -7.51 6.58
N LEU A 44 13.91 -6.37 6.70
CA LEU A 44 14.54 -5.11 7.11
C LEU A 44 15.23 -5.21 8.48
N LYS A 45 14.61 -5.89 9.46
CA LYS A 45 15.21 -6.13 10.79
C LYS A 45 16.44 -7.03 10.73
N ILE A 46 16.52 -7.96 9.77
CA ILE A 46 17.75 -8.73 9.54
C ILE A 46 18.83 -7.85 8.92
N LEU A 47 18.48 -7.01 7.95
CA LEU A 47 19.43 -6.08 7.33
C LEU A 47 19.97 -5.06 8.35
N SER A 48 19.16 -4.64 9.31
CA SER A 48 19.56 -3.71 10.40
C SER A 48 20.36 -4.39 11.51
N GLY A 49 20.39 -5.73 11.56
CA GLY A 49 21.03 -6.49 12.62
C GLY A 49 20.18 -6.62 13.91
N GLU A 50 18.92 -6.20 13.90
CA GLU A 50 18.01 -6.39 15.04
C GLU A 50 17.61 -7.86 15.23
N ILE A 51 17.55 -8.62 14.15
CA ILE A 51 17.23 -10.05 14.14
C ILE A 51 18.34 -10.82 13.45
N GLU A 52 18.84 -11.86 14.09
CA GLU A 52 19.78 -12.79 13.46
C GLU A 52 19.04 -13.77 12.53
N PRO A 53 19.54 -14.00 11.31
CA PRO A 53 18.97 -15.01 10.43
C PRO A 53 19.22 -16.42 10.97
N SER A 54 18.38 -17.39 10.60
CA SER A 54 18.59 -18.80 10.95
C SER A 54 19.83 -19.39 10.29
N LYS A 55 20.24 -18.82 9.14
CA LYS A 55 21.44 -19.19 8.38
C LYS A 55 21.85 -18.01 7.48
N GLY A 56 23.14 -17.91 7.20
CA GLY A 56 23.70 -16.84 6.38
C GLY A 56 24.09 -15.61 7.19
N ASP A 57 24.53 -14.58 6.51
CA ASP A 57 24.99 -13.32 7.13
C ASP A 57 24.66 -12.10 6.27
N ILE A 58 24.72 -10.94 6.91
CA ILE A 58 24.62 -9.64 6.24
C ILE A 58 26.01 -8.98 6.28
N SER A 59 26.47 -8.50 5.13
CA SER A 59 27.71 -7.75 5.03
C SER A 59 27.45 -6.32 4.56
N ILE A 60 28.05 -5.37 5.27
CA ILE A 60 28.03 -3.94 4.92
C ILE A 60 29.46 -3.51 4.63
N THR A 61 29.64 -2.70 3.59
CA THR A 61 30.97 -2.14 3.27
C THR A 61 31.51 -1.36 4.47
N SER A 62 32.77 -1.62 4.82
CA SER A 62 33.42 -0.98 5.97
C SER A 62 33.34 0.55 5.88
N GLY A 63 33.02 1.20 7.00
CA GLY A 63 32.90 2.63 7.12
C GLY A 63 31.57 3.23 6.66
N GLN A 64 30.65 2.41 6.12
CA GLN A 64 29.33 2.88 5.75
C GLN A 64 28.35 2.91 6.93
N ARG A 65 27.57 3.97 7.02
CA ARG A 65 26.57 4.18 8.07
C ARG A 65 25.19 3.71 7.62
N LEU A 66 24.60 2.84 8.41
CA LEU A 66 23.22 2.37 8.26
C LEU A 66 22.29 3.22 9.10
N SER A 67 21.19 3.70 8.53
CA SER A 67 20.11 4.38 9.23
C SER A 67 18.80 3.62 9.04
N VAL A 68 18.01 3.54 10.11
CA VAL A 68 16.74 2.79 10.15
C VAL A 68 15.65 3.66 10.71
N LEU A 69 14.49 3.71 10.06
CA LEU A 69 13.30 4.35 10.60
C LEU A 69 12.81 3.60 11.84
N LYS A 70 12.83 4.29 12.99
CA LYS A 70 12.38 3.73 14.27
C LYS A 70 10.85 3.67 14.32
N GLN A 71 10.33 2.63 14.95
CA GLN A 71 8.89 2.40 15.11
C GLN A 71 8.38 2.81 16.51
N ASP A 72 9.26 2.90 17.52
CA ASP A 72 8.89 3.32 18.86
C ASP A 72 8.86 4.85 18.98
N HIS A 73 7.66 5.39 19.01
CA HIS A 73 7.42 6.83 19.03
C HIS A 73 7.71 7.49 20.38
N TYR A 74 7.79 6.73 21.46
CA TYR A 74 7.91 7.23 22.83
C TYR A 74 9.34 7.18 23.38
N GLN A 75 10.25 6.53 22.66
CA GLN A 75 11.64 6.34 23.09
C GLN A 75 12.36 7.66 23.38
N TYR A 76 11.95 8.76 22.75
CA TYR A 76 12.63 10.06 22.79
C TYR A 76 11.84 11.14 23.52
N ASP A 77 10.81 10.81 24.29
CA ASP A 77 9.92 11.78 24.94
C ASP A 77 10.63 12.81 25.84
N ASP A 78 11.74 12.44 26.44
CA ASP A 78 12.56 13.32 27.28
C ASP A 78 13.47 14.27 26.50
N HIS A 79 13.63 14.09 25.20
CA HIS A 79 14.52 14.89 24.35
C HIS A 79 13.78 16.00 23.63
N ILE A 80 14.50 17.06 23.23
CA ILE A 80 13.95 18.08 22.34
C ILE A 80 13.90 17.56 20.90
N VAL A 81 12.98 18.11 20.12
CA VAL A 81 12.72 17.69 18.72
C VAL A 81 13.98 17.76 17.87
N LEU A 82 14.70 18.88 17.91
CA LEU A 82 15.90 19.08 17.12
C LEU A 82 17.02 18.10 17.48
N ASP A 83 17.25 17.88 18.79
CA ASP A 83 18.24 16.92 19.29
C ASP A 83 17.88 15.50 18.85
N THR A 84 16.59 15.14 18.89
CA THR A 84 16.09 13.82 18.44
C THR A 84 16.46 13.56 16.99
N VAL A 85 16.34 14.55 16.11
CA VAL A 85 16.74 14.41 14.70
C VAL A 85 18.25 14.20 14.59
N MET A 86 19.05 15.02 15.30
CA MET A 86 20.52 14.93 15.27
C MET A 86 21.05 13.59 15.82
N MET A 87 20.32 12.93 16.71
CA MET A 87 20.62 11.57 17.19
C MET A 87 20.58 10.52 16.07
N GLY A 88 20.05 10.82 14.89
CA GLY A 88 20.14 9.99 13.71
C GLY A 88 21.57 9.73 13.24
N ASN A 89 22.49 10.64 13.54
CA ASN A 89 23.93 10.39 13.47
C ASN A 89 24.49 10.35 14.89
N GLN A 90 24.48 9.17 15.50
CA GLN A 90 24.85 8.95 16.90
C GLN A 90 26.24 9.48 17.23
N ARG A 91 27.23 9.25 16.37
CA ARG A 91 28.61 9.72 16.59
C ARG A 91 28.70 11.22 16.60
N LEU A 92 28.04 11.91 15.69
CA LEU A 92 28.01 13.36 15.62
C LEU A 92 27.36 13.95 16.90
N TYR A 93 26.23 13.37 17.33
CA TYR A 93 25.54 13.80 18.54
C TYR A 93 26.39 13.60 19.81
N GLU A 94 27.09 12.47 19.93
CA GLU A 94 28.03 12.20 21.03
C GLU A 94 29.16 13.24 21.06
N ILE A 95 29.75 13.57 19.90
CA ILE A 95 30.78 14.61 19.80
C ILE A 95 30.25 15.95 20.25
N MET A 96 29.03 16.34 19.83
CA MET A 96 28.42 17.60 20.26
C MET A 96 28.28 17.65 21.79
N LYS A 97 27.78 16.59 22.41
CA LYS A 97 27.59 16.53 23.86
C LYS A 97 28.91 16.47 24.63
N GLU A 98 29.90 15.73 24.12
CA GLU A 98 31.22 15.67 24.71
C GLU A 98 31.93 17.04 24.66
N LYS A 99 31.83 17.75 23.53
CA LYS A 99 32.35 19.14 23.39
C LYS A 99 31.67 20.08 24.38
N GLU A 100 30.33 20.08 24.46
CA GLU A 100 29.58 20.89 25.42
C GLU A 100 30.05 20.64 26.85
N ALA A 101 30.20 19.37 27.22
CA ALA A 101 30.64 18.97 28.56
C ALA A 101 32.09 19.38 28.85
N LEU A 102 33.01 19.29 27.85
CA LEU A 102 34.40 19.70 27.99
C LEU A 102 34.52 21.21 28.18
N TYR A 103 33.82 22.00 27.37
CA TYR A 103 33.87 23.45 27.46
C TYR A 103 33.13 24.02 28.66
N ALA A 104 32.24 23.24 29.30
CA ALA A 104 31.56 23.62 30.54
C ALA A 104 32.40 23.33 31.83
N LYS A 105 33.58 22.67 31.72
CA LYS A 105 34.43 22.39 32.85
C LYS A 105 35.04 23.68 33.41
N GLU A 106 34.95 23.84 34.74
CA GLU A 106 35.63 24.95 35.45
C GLU A 106 37.15 24.75 35.50
N ASP A 107 37.62 23.49 35.62
CA ASP A 107 39.05 23.10 35.61
C ASP A 107 39.41 22.47 34.24
N PHE A 108 39.62 23.29 33.21
CA PHE A 108 40.04 22.88 31.89
C PHE A 108 41.53 22.56 31.85
N THR A 109 41.91 21.31 31.58
CA THR A 109 43.30 20.84 31.54
C THR A 109 43.89 20.83 30.12
N ASP A 110 45.22 20.67 30.00
CA ASP A 110 45.90 20.51 28.72
C ASP A 110 45.40 19.25 27.97
N GLU A 111 45.08 18.16 28.70
CA GLU A 111 44.51 16.96 28.16
C GLU A 111 43.10 17.21 27.58
N ASP A 112 42.27 18.02 28.28
CA ASP A 112 40.97 18.43 27.78
C ASP A 112 41.11 19.28 26.48
N GLY A 113 42.17 20.11 26.38
CA GLY A 113 42.49 20.86 25.18
C GLY A 113 42.82 19.99 23.98
N ILE A 114 43.63 18.93 24.18
CA ILE A 114 43.96 17.98 23.14
C ILE A 114 42.67 17.24 22.69
N ARG A 115 41.89 16.75 23.64
CA ARG A 115 40.61 16.05 23.34
C ARG A 115 39.63 16.96 22.62
N ALA A 116 39.49 18.20 23.02
CA ALA A 116 38.64 19.17 22.33
C ALA A 116 39.08 19.41 20.89
N SER A 117 40.38 19.48 20.64
CA SER A 117 40.92 19.64 19.27
C SER A 117 40.64 18.43 18.37
N GLU A 118 40.74 17.19 18.92
CA GLU A 118 40.38 15.97 18.20
C GLU A 118 38.90 15.99 17.84
N LEU A 119 38.03 16.30 18.80
CA LEU A 119 36.58 16.38 18.60
C LEU A 119 36.19 17.46 17.59
N GLU A 120 36.86 18.60 17.59
CA GLU A 120 36.65 19.66 16.57
C GLU A 120 36.97 19.15 15.16
N GLY A 121 38.06 18.38 15.02
CA GLY A 121 38.41 17.75 13.75
C GLY A 121 37.35 16.78 13.26
N GLU A 122 36.93 15.82 14.12
CA GLU A 122 35.86 14.88 13.79
C GLU A 122 34.53 15.59 13.49
N PHE A 123 34.20 16.63 14.25
CA PHE A 123 33.00 17.45 14.08
C PHE A 123 32.97 18.16 12.72
N ALA A 124 34.10 18.72 12.31
CA ALA A 124 34.26 19.37 11.02
C ALA A 124 34.13 18.36 9.86
N ASP A 125 34.75 17.16 9.99
CA ASP A 125 34.68 16.08 9.00
C ASP A 125 33.25 15.56 8.79
N MET A 126 32.39 15.68 9.80
CA MET A 126 30.98 15.28 9.75
C MET A 126 30.02 16.43 9.40
N ASN A 127 30.52 17.59 8.95
CA ASN A 127 29.73 18.81 8.72
C ASN A 127 28.92 19.25 9.96
N GLY A 128 29.45 19.07 11.15
CA GLY A 128 28.74 19.32 12.40
C GLY A 128 28.25 20.76 12.57
N TRP A 129 28.91 21.73 11.93
CA TRP A 129 28.49 23.14 11.95
C TRP A 129 27.14 23.41 11.28
N GLU A 130 26.74 22.54 10.35
CA GLU A 130 25.47 22.63 9.62
C GLU A 130 24.39 21.71 10.22
N ALA A 131 24.73 20.89 11.23
CA ALA A 131 23.86 19.87 11.78
C ALA A 131 22.47 20.36 12.22
N GLU A 132 22.42 21.50 12.95
CA GLU A 132 21.15 22.09 13.38
C GLU A 132 20.32 22.61 12.19
N SER A 133 20.98 23.24 11.23
CA SER A 133 20.34 23.75 10.01
C SER A 133 19.79 22.62 9.15
N ASP A 134 20.55 21.54 9.00
CA ASP A 134 20.13 20.36 8.26
C ASP A 134 18.95 19.65 8.94
N ALA A 135 19.01 19.49 10.26
CA ALA A 135 17.90 18.95 11.04
C ALA A 135 16.62 19.79 10.92
N ALA A 136 16.76 21.12 11.01
CA ALA A 136 15.64 22.03 10.83
C ALA A 136 15.06 21.99 9.41
N THR A 137 15.89 21.82 8.39
CA THR A 137 15.47 21.68 6.99
C THR A 137 14.64 20.40 6.79
N LEU A 138 15.06 19.27 7.35
CA LEU A 138 14.32 18.01 7.31
C LEU A 138 12.97 18.14 8.03
N LEU A 139 12.94 18.72 9.22
CA LEU A 139 11.71 18.95 9.98
C LEU A 139 10.72 19.84 9.23
N ASN A 140 11.18 20.97 8.70
CA ASN A 140 10.34 21.87 7.93
C ASN A 140 9.78 21.20 6.66
N GLY A 141 10.60 20.41 5.97
CA GLY A 141 10.18 19.64 4.79
C GLY A 141 9.09 18.64 5.10
N LEU A 142 9.11 18.01 6.27
CA LEU A 142 8.09 17.11 6.75
C LEU A 142 6.89 17.80 7.44
N GLY A 143 6.84 19.15 7.38
CA GLY A 143 5.72 19.92 7.92
C GLY A 143 5.73 20.09 9.44
N ILE A 144 6.92 19.99 10.08
CA ILE A 144 7.12 20.32 11.49
C ILE A 144 7.60 21.79 11.57
N PRO A 145 6.78 22.72 12.06
CA PRO A 145 7.12 24.15 12.05
C PRO A 145 8.24 24.49 13.03
N SER A 146 9.00 25.55 12.71
CA SER A 146 10.23 25.90 13.44
C SER A 146 10.01 26.33 14.89
N ASP A 147 8.81 26.76 15.25
CA ASP A 147 8.44 27.18 16.61
C ASP A 147 8.43 26.00 17.61
N ILE A 148 8.24 24.78 17.14
CA ILE A 148 8.25 23.58 17.98
C ILE A 148 9.56 22.79 17.92
N HIS A 149 10.56 23.20 17.17
CA HIS A 149 11.85 22.49 17.05
C HIS A 149 12.60 22.37 18.40
N TYR A 150 12.39 23.30 19.31
CA TYR A 150 13.03 23.33 20.64
C TYR A 150 12.10 22.85 21.76
N THR A 151 10.91 22.34 21.43
CA THR A 151 10.01 21.72 22.40
C THR A 151 10.40 20.25 22.66
N LYS A 152 9.88 19.67 23.72
CA LYS A 152 10.10 18.25 24.01
C LYS A 152 9.26 17.37 23.08
N MET A 153 9.78 16.17 22.77
CA MET A 153 9.04 15.15 22.03
C MET A 153 7.73 14.76 22.74
N ALA A 154 7.70 14.74 24.07
CA ALA A 154 6.51 14.45 24.84
C ALA A 154 5.34 15.40 24.55
N ASP A 155 5.61 16.63 24.14
CA ASP A 155 4.59 17.65 23.85
C ASP A 155 3.98 17.54 22.43
N LEU A 156 4.52 16.63 21.60
CA LEU A 156 4.06 16.38 20.25
C LEU A 156 2.94 15.33 20.23
N ASN A 157 2.03 15.48 19.26
CA ASN A 157 1.07 14.40 18.95
C ASN A 157 1.76 13.23 18.21
N GLY A 158 1.07 12.09 18.12
CA GLY A 158 1.61 10.87 17.53
C GLY A 158 2.10 11.06 16.08
N SER A 159 1.34 11.76 15.24
CA SER A 159 1.72 12.06 13.86
C SER A 159 2.99 12.91 13.76
N GLN A 160 3.11 13.94 14.60
CA GLN A 160 4.31 14.77 14.65
C GLN A 160 5.53 13.96 15.09
N LYS A 161 5.38 13.07 16.09
CA LYS A 161 6.46 12.17 16.53
C LYS A 161 6.97 11.29 15.39
N VAL A 162 6.07 10.71 14.59
CA VAL A 162 6.44 9.91 13.40
C VAL A 162 7.26 10.73 12.40
N LYS A 163 6.84 11.94 12.10
CA LYS A 163 7.57 12.86 11.20
C LYS A 163 8.97 13.20 11.73
N VAL A 164 9.12 13.41 13.04
CA VAL A 164 10.42 13.65 13.67
C VAL A 164 11.32 12.42 13.58
N LEU A 165 10.79 11.20 13.81
CA LEU A 165 11.57 9.97 13.65
C LEU A 165 11.98 9.71 12.19
N LEU A 166 11.13 10.09 11.25
CA LEU A 166 11.49 10.05 9.84
C LEU A 166 12.64 11.03 9.53
N ALA A 167 12.55 12.28 10.01
CA ALA A 167 13.65 13.25 9.90
C ALA A 167 14.95 12.70 10.53
N GLN A 168 14.87 12.04 11.69
CA GLN A 168 16.01 11.38 12.34
C GLN A 168 16.64 10.32 11.42
N ALA A 169 15.83 9.49 10.78
CA ALA A 169 16.33 8.45 9.88
C ALA A 169 17.04 9.04 8.65
N LEU A 170 16.55 10.16 8.12
CA LEU A 170 17.11 10.85 6.95
C LEU A 170 18.35 11.69 7.28
N PHE A 171 18.57 12.01 8.57
CA PHE A 171 19.59 12.95 9.00
C PHE A 171 21.03 12.49 8.73
N GLY A 172 21.86 13.41 8.31
CA GLY A 172 23.31 13.22 8.16
C GLY A 172 23.72 12.38 6.95
N ASN A 173 22.89 12.32 5.91
CA ASN A 173 23.17 11.62 4.65
C ASN A 173 23.69 10.18 4.85
N PRO A 174 22.88 9.26 5.40
CA PRO A 174 23.31 7.88 5.64
C PRO A 174 23.68 7.15 4.33
N ASP A 175 24.67 6.26 4.38
CA ASP A 175 25.06 5.46 3.22
C ASP A 175 24.01 4.41 2.84
N ILE A 176 23.28 3.92 3.84
CA ILE A 176 22.23 2.92 3.67
C ILE A 176 21.05 3.35 4.54
N LEU A 177 19.88 3.51 3.91
CA LEU A 177 18.65 3.96 4.54
C LEU A 177 17.59 2.87 4.45
N LEU A 178 17.08 2.41 5.60
CA LEU A 178 16.01 1.42 5.70
C LEU A 178 14.73 2.09 6.20
N LEU A 179 13.69 2.06 5.37
CA LEU A 179 12.40 2.68 5.67
C LEU A 179 11.29 1.63 5.64
N ASP A 180 10.60 1.45 6.76
CA ASP A 180 9.42 0.59 6.87
C ASP A 180 8.17 1.45 7.00
N GLU A 181 7.33 1.46 5.96
CA GLU A 181 6.08 2.23 5.83
C GLU A 181 6.27 3.75 6.10
N PRO A 182 7.21 4.44 5.42
CA PRO A 182 7.56 5.83 5.75
C PRO A 182 6.46 6.84 5.41
N THR A 183 5.48 6.48 4.57
CA THR A 183 4.37 7.35 4.17
C THR A 183 3.22 7.33 5.17
N ASN A 184 3.19 6.37 6.10
CA ASN A 184 2.16 6.30 7.11
C ASN A 184 2.16 7.56 7.98
N HIS A 185 0.98 8.10 8.24
CA HIS A 185 0.77 9.31 9.06
C HIS A 185 1.38 10.61 8.47
N LEU A 186 1.73 10.62 7.19
CA LEU A 186 2.14 11.83 6.48
C LEU A 186 0.97 12.44 5.72
N ASP A 187 0.91 13.78 5.71
CA ASP A 187 0.07 14.52 4.76
C ASP A 187 0.69 14.52 3.36
N LEU A 188 -0.09 14.91 2.36
CA LEU A 188 0.38 14.90 0.96
C LEU A 188 1.62 15.77 0.73
N ASP A 189 1.73 16.92 1.39
CA ASP A 189 2.89 17.79 1.22
C ASP A 189 4.16 17.13 1.77
N ALA A 190 4.08 16.46 2.91
CA ALA A 190 5.18 15.69 3.48
C ALA A 190 5.54 14.47 2.61
N ILE A 191 4.55 13.78 2.02
CA ILE A 191 4.79 12.68 1.08
C ILE A 191 5.53 13.20 -0.17
N TYR A 192 5.08 14.28 -0.79
CA TYR A 192 5.75 14.87 -1.95
C TYR A 192 7.18 15.31 -1.64
N TRP A 193 7.38 15.91 -0.48
CA TRP A 193 8.71 16.28 -0.05
C TRP A 193 9.63 15.07 0.14
N LEU A 194 9.10 13.99 0.74
CA LEU A 194 9.84 12.73 0.92
C LEU A 194 10.15 12.06 -0.43
N GLU A 195 9.22 12.07 -1.38
CA GLU A 195 9.45 11.57 -2.74
C GLU A 195 10.61 12.31 -3.40
N GLU A 196 10.59 13.63 -3.41
CA GLU A 196 11.68 14.48 -3.96
C GLU A 196 13.01 14.22 -3.25
N PHE A 197 12.98 14.09 -1.92
CA PHE A 197 14.17 13.77 -1.15
C PHE A 197 14.77 12.42 -1.59
N LEU A 198 13.97 11.37 -1.70
CA LEU A 198 14.43 10.03 -2.05
C LEU A 198 14.86 9.92 -3.53
N ILE A 199 14.21 10.62 -4.44
CA ILE A 199 14.59 10.68 -5.86
C ILE A 199 15.99 11.31 -6.02
N ASN A 200 16.31 12.32 -5.21
CA ASN A 200 17.59 13.02 -5.23
C ASN A 200 18.63 12.41 -4.27
N PHE A 201 18.31 11.31 -3.61
CA PHE A 201 19.20 10.66 -2.65
C PHE A 201 20.19 9.74 -3.37
N ASP A 202 21.48 10.06 -3.31
CA ASP A 202 22.53 9.39 -4.08
C ASP A 202 22.98 8.02 -3.50
N ASN A 203 22.59 7.71 -2.26
CA ASN A 203 23.02 6.50 -1.57
C ASN A 203 21.99 5.35 -1.71
N THR A 204 22.13 4.30 -0.93
CA THR A 204 21.25 3.12 -1.00
C THR A 204 20.01 3.31 -0.15
N VAL A 205 18.83 3.13 -0.73
CA VAL A 205 17.55 3.11 -0.01
C VAL A 205 16.88 1.76 -0.18
N ILE A 206 16.36 1.19 0.91
CA ILE A 206 15.48 0.02 0.90
C ILE A 206 14.22 0.41 1.63
N VAL A 207 13.09 0.40 0.92
CA VAL A 207 11.81 0.85 1.44
C VAL A 207 10.75 -0.25 1.34
N VAL A 208 9.99 -0.43 2.41
CA VAL A 208 8.72 -1.18 2.42
C VAL A 208 7.60 -0.17 2.41
N SER A 209 6.66 -0.29 1.50
CA SER A 209 5.43 0.51 1.49
C SER A 209 4.27 -0.25 0.85
N HIS A 210 3.07 0.04 1.30
CA HIS A 210 1.82 -0.37 0.65
C HIS A 210 1.30 0.68 -0.33
N ASP A 211 1.91 1.85 -0.37
CA ASP A 211 1.57 2.92 -1.31
C ASP A 211 2.24 2.68 -2.67
N ARG A 212 1.43 2.20 -3.63
CA ARG A 212 1.90 1.89 -4.99
C ARG A 212 2.36 3.12 -5.75
N TYR A 213 1.70 4.26 -5.54
CA TYR A 213 2.06 5.52 -6.19
C TYR A 213 3.45 5.98 -5.74
N PHE A 214 3.69 5.96 -4.42
CA PHE A 214 4.98 6.26 -3.83
C PHE A 214 6.09 5.32 -4.38
N LEU A 215 5.85 3.99 -4.37
CA LEU A 215 6.81 3.02 -4.92
C LEU A 215 7.10 3.27 -6.40
N ASN A 216 6.09 3.64 -7.20
CA ASN A 216 6.29 3.96 -8.62
C ASN A 216 7.17 5.19 -8.83
N LYS A 217 7.04 6.20 -7.98
CA LYS A 217 7.83 7.43 -8.09
C LYS A 217 9.28 7.26 -7.64
N VAL A 218 9.52 6.59 -6.50
CA VAL A 218 10.85 6.60 -5.87
C VAL A 218 11.71 5.39 -6.20
N CYS A 219 11.11 4.23 -6.54
CA CYS A 219 11.88 2.99 -6.71
C CYS A 219 12.51 2.87 -8.09
N THR A 220 13.79 2.52 -8.11
CA THR A 220 14.54 2.11 -9.31
C THR A 220 14.51 0.60 -9.52
N HIS A 221 14.32 -0.15 -8.42
CA HIS A 221 14.27 -1.61 -8.40
C HIS A 221 13.19 -2.09 -7.44
N ILE A 222 12.66 -3.28 -7.73
CA ILE A 222 11.74 -3.99 -6.86
C ILE A 222 12.37 -5.29 -6.39
N ALA A 223 12.45 -5.49 -5.08
CA ALA A 223 12.83 -6.74 -4.43
C ALA A 223 11.57 -7.48 -3.98
N ASP A 224 11.22 -8.52 -4.67
CA ASP A 224 9.97 -9.26 -4.51
C ASP A 224 10.15 -10.49 -3.62
N ILE A 225 9.46 -10.51 -2.47
CA ILE A 225 9.41 -11.66 -1.57
C ILE A 225 8.23 -12.56 -1.97
N ASP A 226 8.54 -13.63 -2.70
CA ASP A 226 7.56 -14.67 -3.04
C ASP A 226 8.24 -16.04 -3.15
N TYR A 227 7.46 -17.12 -3.07
CA TYR A 227 7.96 -18.51 -3.17
C TYR A 227 9.08 -18.87 -2.17
N ALA A 228 9.11 -18.22 -1.01
CA ALA A 228 10.19 -18.27 -0.02
C ALA A 228 11.56 -17.84 -0.59
N LYS A 229 11.57 -16.95 -1.58
CA LYS A 229 12.75 -16.33 -2.20
C LYS A 229 12.58 -14.82 -2.22
N ILE A 230 13.69 -14.13 -2.45
CA ILE A 230 13.67 -12.70 -2.76
C ILE A 230 14.29 -12.53 -4.14
N GLN A 231 13.52 -11.99 -5.08
CA GLN A 231 13.98 -11.73 -6.45
C GLN A 231 14.05 -10.23 -6.70
N LEU A 232 15.14 -9.80 -7.36
CA LEU A 232 15.36 -8.41 -7.73
C LEU A 232 14.93 -8.17 -9.17
N PHE A 233 14.12 -7.14 -9.38
CA PHE A 233 13.69 -6.65 -10.69
C PHE A 233 14.16 -5.21 -10.86
N SER A 234 14.68 -4.90 -12.05
CA SER A 234 15.01 -3.52 -12.43
C SER A 234 13.76 -2.83 -12.96
N GLY A 235 13.44 -1.67 -12.43
CA GLY A 235 12.24 -0.90 -12.75
C GLY A 235 11.38 -0.61 -11.50
N ASN A 236 10.29 0.15 -11.71
CA ASN A 236 9.35 0.50 -10.66
C ASN A 236 8.27 -0.58 -10.43
N TYR A 237 7.31 -0.30 -9.56
CA TYR A 237 6.25 -1.25 -9.19
C TYR A 237 5.39 -1.66 -10.39
N ASP A 238 4.96 -0.73 -11.25
CA ASP A 238 4.10 -1.03 -12.40
C ASP A 238 4.84 -1.92 -13.41
N PHE A 239 6.11 -1.62 -13.70
CA PHE A 239 6.92 -2.48 -14.56
C PHE A 239 7.09 -3.89 -13.99
N TRP A 240 7.33 -4.01 -12.67
CA TRP A 240 7.37 -5.31 -12.00
C TRP A 240 6.03 -6.04 -12.14
N TYR A 241 4.92 -5.35 -11.89
CA TYR A 241 3.59 -5.96 -11.94
C TYR A 241 3.28 -6.51 -13.33
N GLU A 242 3.44 -5.72 -14.38
CA GLU A 242 3.23 -6.14 -15.77
C GLU A 242 4.15 -7.29 -16.17
N SER A 243 5.44 -7.21 -15.83
CA SER A 243 6.43 -8.25 -16.12
C SER A 243 6.11 -9.56 -15.40
N SER A 244 5.69 -9.51 -14.14
CA SER A 244 5.33 -10.69 -13.36
C SER A 244 4.07 -11.38 -13.89
N GLN A 245 3.07 -10.61 -14.33
CA GLN A 245 1.86 -11.14 -14.97
C GLN A 245 2.19 -11.81 -16.30
N LEU A 246 3.02 -11.19 -17.12
CA LEU A 246 3.46 -11.74 -18.40
C LEU A 246 4.22 -13.05 -18.22
N LEU A 247 5.19 -13.10 -17.31
CA LEU A 247 5.95 -14.31 -16.99
C LEU A 247 5.04 -15.44 -16.50
N THR A 248 4.11 -15.14 -15.61
CA THR A 248 3.14 -16.12 -15.11
C THR A 248 2.27 -16.67 -16.23
N LYS A 249 1.81 -15.82 -17.14
CA LYS A 249 1.02 -16.23 -18.32
C LYS A 249 1.84 -17.14 -19.23
N GLN A 250 3.07 -16.74 -19.57
CA GLN A 250 3.98 -17.54 -20.42
C GLN A 250 4.28 -18.90 -19.81
N MET A 251 4.52 -18.98 -18.50
CA MET A 251 4.75 -20.25 -17.80
C MET A 251 3.51 -21.15 -17.82
N LYS A 252 2.32 -20.60 -17.61
CA LYS A 252 1.05 -21.37 -17.71
C LYS A 252 0.83 -21.91 -19.12
N GLU A 253 1.06 -21.10 -20.16
CA GLU A 253 0.93 -21.53 -21.55
C GLU A 253 1.97 -22.61 -21.92
N ALA A 254 3.23 -22.45 -21.47
CA ALA A 254 4.27 -23.46 -21.67
C ALA A 254 3.94 -24.78 -20.98
N ASN A 255 3.45 -24.73 -19.73
CA ASN A 255 3.00 -25.93 -19.01
C ASN A 255 1.81 -26.61 -19.70
N LYS A 256 0.81 -25.83 -20.14
CA LYS A 256 -0.33 -26.37 -20.88
C LYS A 256 0.10 -27.13 -22.12
N LYS A 257 1.02 -26.57 -22.92
CA LYS A 257 1.60 -27.25 -24.10
C LYS A 257 2.33 -28.55 -23.72
N LYS A 258 3.08 -28.52 -22.59
CA LYS A 258 3.76 -29.71 -22.07
C LYS A 258 2.74 -30.79 -21.62
N GLU A 259 1.67 -30.42 -20.95
CA GLU A 259 0.59 -31.32 -20.52
C GLU A 259 -0.13 -31.95 -21.71
N GLU A 260 -0.48 -31.17 -22.73
CA GLU A 260 -1.08 -31.65 -23.97
C GLU A 260 -0.19 -32.71 -24.63
N LYS A 261 1.13 -32.40 -24.73
CA LYS A 261 2.11 -33.34 -25.28
C LYS A 261 2.28 -34.61 -24.43
N MET A 262 2.25 -34.47 -23.10
CA MET A 262 2.26 -35.63 -22.19
C MET A 262 1.04 -36.53 -22.41
N LYS A 263 -0.13 -35.94 -22.56
CA LYS A 263 -1.36 -36.66 -22.82
C LYS A 263 -1.33 -37.41 -24.17
N GLU A 264 -0.88 -36.76 -25.22
CA GLU A 264 -0.68 -37.40 -26.53
C GLU A 264 0.28 -38.61 -26.46
N LEU A 265 1.41 -38.44 -25.73
CA LEU A 265 2.36 -39.52 -25.55
C LEU A 265 1.79 -40.68 -24.72
N GLN A 266 1.04 -40.35 -23.65
CA GLN A 266 0.35 -41.36 -22.82
C GLN A 266 -0.69 -42.15 -23.62
N ASP A 267 -1.53 -41.45 -24.41
CA ASP A 267 -2.54 -42.07 -25.26
C ASP A 267 -1.90 -42.97 -26.32
N PHE A 268 -0.77 -42.54 -26.91
CA PHE A 268 -0.01 -43.35 -27.86
C PHE A 268 0.55 -44.62 -27.18
N ILE A 269 1.16 -44.49 -26.02
CA ILE A 269 1.73 -45.59 -25.25
C ILE A 269 0.62 -46.59 -24.87
N ALA A 270 -0.53 -46.10 -24.39
CA ALA A 270 -1.67 -46.95 -24.03
C ALA A 270 -2.20 -47.77 -25.21
N ARG A 271 -2.30 -47.17 -26.40
CA ARG A 271 -2.81 -47.82 -27.61
C ARG A 271 -1.85 -48.84 -28.21
N PHE A 272 -0.56 -48.65 -28.11
CA PHE A 272 0.45 -49.40 -28.85
C PHE A 272 1.43 -50.21 -27.98
N SER A 273 1.35 -50.15 -26.66
CA SER A 273 2.24 -50.89 -25.75
C SER A 273 2.16 -52.40 -25.91
N ALA A 274 0.99 -52.93 -26.23
CA ALA A 274 0.76 -54.36 -26.43
C ALA A 274 1.05 -54.84 -27.87
N ASN A 275 1.35 -53.97 -28.80
CA ASN A 275 1.56 -54.32 -30.22
C ASN A 275 3.05 -54.54 -30.50
N ALA A 276 3.43 -55.80 -30.78
CA ALA A 276 4.85 -56.19 -30.98
C ALA A 276 5.58 -55.39 -32.09
N SER A 277 4.89 -55.01 -33.18
CA SER A 277 5.50 -54.23 -34.27
C SER A 277 5.76 -52.76 -33.91
N LYS A 278 5.03 -52.23 -32.92
CA LYS A 278 5.17 -50.81 -32.48
C LYS A 278 5.78 -50.66 -31.07
N SER A 279 6.19 -51.74 -30.44
CA SER A 279 6.76 -51.79 -29.10
C SER A 279 8.00 -50.89 -28.96
N LYS A 280 8.89 -50.86 -29.96
CA LYS A 280 10.07 -49.99 -29.98
C LYS A 280 9.68 -48.50 -30.03
N GLN A 281 8.62 -48.14 -30.75
CA GLN A 281 8.11 -46.80 -30.81
C GLN A 281 7.46 -46.37 -29.48
N ALA A 282 6.68 -47.28 -28.85
CA ALA A 282 6.11 -47.02 -27.55
C ALA A 282 7.19 -46.83 -26.47
N THR A 283 8.28 -47.62 -26.50
CA THR A 283 9.41 -47.43 -25.58
C THR A 283 10.15 -46.13 -25.82
N SER A 284 10.36 -45.69 -27.06
CA SER A 284 10.92 -44.41 -27.39
C SER A 284 10.05 -43.25 -26.89
N ARG A 285 8.73 -43.35 -27.05
CA ARG A 285 7.76 -42.35 -26.56
C ARG A 285 7.69 -42.32 -25.05
N LYS A 286 7.83 -43.45 -24.37
CA LYS A 286 7.93 -43.52 -22.91
C LYS A 286 9.16 -42.76 -22.41
N LYS A 287 10.32 -42.96 -23.04
CA LYS A 287 11.55 -42.18 -22.72
C LYS A 287 11.39 -40.66 -22.98
N ALA A 288 10.61 -40.31 -24.01
CA ALA A 288 10.29 -38.90 -24.28
C ALA A 288 9.35 -38.31 -23.21
N LEU A 289 8.36 -39.10 -22.75
CA LEU A 289 7.46 -38.71 -21.67
C LEU A 289 8.21 -38.50 -20.34
N ASP A 290 9.14 -39.40 -20.00
CA ASP A 290 9.96 -39.31 -18.79
C ASP A 290 10.88 -38.08 -18.76
N LYS A 291 11.19 -37.51 -19.93
CA LYS A 291 11.99 -36.29 -20.06
C LYS A 291 11.20 -34.99 -19.94
N ILE A 292 9.88 -35.06 -20.09
CA ILE A 292 9.04 -33.86 -19.96
C ILE A 292 8.88 -33.55 -18.47
N GLN A 293 9.51 -32.47 -18.04
CA GLN A 293 9.31 -31.91 -16.71
C GLN A 293 8.35 -30.72 -16.83
N LEU A 294 7.24 -30.79 -16.11
CA LEU A 294 6.41 -29.61 -15.89
C LEU A 294 7.17 -28.67 -14.97
N ASP A 295 7.24 -27.40 -15.34
CA ASP A 295 7.74 -26.40 -14.43
C ASP A 295 6.81 -26.39 -13.21
N LYS A 296 7.34 -26.77 -12.06
CA LYS A 296 6.57 -26.72 -10.82
C LYS A 296 6.29 -25.26 -10.52
N LEU A 297 5.13 -24.78 -10.93
CA LEU A 297 4.57 -23.53 -10.42
C LEU A 297 4.36 -23.72 -8.92
N LYS A 298 5.31 -23.25 -8.11
CA LYS A 298 5.06 -23.14 -6.68
C LYS A 298 3.88 -22.20 -6.53
N PRO A 299 2.92 -22.47 -5.64
CA PRO A 299 1.85 -21.51 -5.39
C PRO A 299 2.45 -20.24 -4.84
N SER A 300 2.14 -19.11 -5.48
CA SER A 300 2.50 -17.79 -4.95
C SER A 300 1.86 -17.59 -3.59
N SER A 301 2.53 -16.86 -2.72
CA SER A 301 1.95 -16.40 -1.46
C SER A 301 0.89 -15.31 -1.69
N ARG A 302 0.95 -14.63 -2.84
CA ARG A 302 -0.04 -13.64 -3.24
C ARG A 302 -1.31 -14.29 -3.74
N LYS A 303 -2.43 -13.79 -3.27
CA LYS A 303 -3.76 -14.23 -3.69
C LYS A 303 -4.56 -13.02 -4.11
N TYR A 304 -4.90 -12.94 -5.38
CA TYR A 304 -5.75 -11.90 -5.93
C TYR A 304 -7.20 -12.38 -5.92
N PRO A 305 -8.13 -11.64 -5.27
CA PRO A 305 -9.55 -11.93 -5.42
C PRO A 305 -9.99 -11.66 -6.86
N TYR A 306 -10.94 -12.43 -7.36
CA TYR A 306 -11.52 -12.18 -8.67
C TYR A 306 -12.66 -11.18 -8.56
N ILE A 307 -12.37 -9.92 -8.82
CA ILE A 307 -13.34 -8.83 -8.80
C ILE A 307 -13.71 -8.48 -10.25
N ASN A 308 -14.99 -8.48 -10.57
CA ASN A 308 -15.48 -8.10 -11.90
C ASN A 308 -16.93 -7.62 -11.78
N PHE A 309 -17.15 -6.33 -11.99
CA PHE A 309 -18.47 -5.72 -11.97
C PHE A 309 -19.08 -5.75 -13.37
N LYS A 310 -20.16 -6.51 -13.54
CA LYS A 310 -20.91 -6.62 -14.80
C LYS A 310 -22.30 -6.03 -14.61
N PRO A 311 -22.59 -4.86 -15.22
CA PRO A 311 -23.92 -4.31 -15.21
C PRO A 311 -24.92 -5.23 -15.91
N ASN A 312 -26.08 -5.45 -15.31
CA ASN A 312 -27.16 -6.21 -15.95
C ASN A 312 -27.84 -5.41 -17.06
N ARG A 313 -27.62 -4.09 -17.07
CA ARG A 313 -28.28 -3.14 -17.98
C ARG A 313 -27.36 -1.96 -18.24
N GLU A 314 -27.38 -1.41 -19.46
CA GLU A 314 -26.69 -0.18 -19.80
C GLU A 314 -27.44 1.05 -19.25
N ILE A 315 -26.68 2.10 -18.91
CA ILE A 315 -27.21 3.40 -18.49
C ILE A 315 -27.66 4.14 -19.75
N GLY A 316 -28.86 4.76 -19.68
CA GLY A 316 -29.34 5.65 -20.74
C GLY A 316 -28.62 7.00 -20.76
N ASN A 317 -29.28 8.03 -21.30
CA ASN A 317 -28.65 9.35 -21.49
C ASN A 317 -28.33 10.06 -20.17
N ASP A 318 -29.17 9.90 -19.16
CA ASP A 318 -29.03 10.57 -17.87
C ASP A 318 -28.73 9.53 -16.79
N ALA A 319 -27.65 9.74 -16.02
CA ALA A 319 -27.29 8.89 -14.88
C ALA A 319 -27.87 9.46 -13.58
N LEU A 320 -27.52 10.70 -13.22
CA LEU A 320 -27.95 11.35 -11.98
C LEU A 320 -27.99 12.86 -12.16
N VAL A 321 -29.04 13.49 -11.64
CA VAL A 321 -29.14 14.95 -11.49
C VAL A 321 -29.26 15.26 -10.01
N VAL A 322 -28.42 16.14 -9.49
CA VAL A 322 -28.48 16.67 -8.11
C VAL A 322 -28.68 18.17 -8.17
N GLU A 323 -29.68 18.68 -7.46
CA GLU A 323 -30.06 20.09 -7.48
C GLU A 323 -30.21 20.66 -6.06
N ASN A 324 -29.38 21.65 -5.73
CA ASN A 324 -29.42 22.46 -4.51
C ASN A 324 -29.49 21.63 -3.23
N LEU A 325 -28.75 20.51 -3.17
CA LEU A 325 -28.79 19.58 -2.07
C LEU A 325 -28.13 20.18 -0.83
N THR A 326 -28.87 20.22 0.29
CA THR A 326 -28.37 20.74 1.56
C THR A 326 -28.69 19.79 2.68
N LYS A 327 -27.70 19.58 3.58
CA LYS A 327 -27.86 18.76 4.78
C LYS A 327 -27.08 19.34 5.94
N THR A 328 -27.72 19.39 7.10
CA THR A 328 -27.14 19.80 8.38
C THR A 328 -27.12 18.61 9.33
N ILE A 329 -25.96 18.34 9.97
CA ILE A 329 -25.80 17.29 10.97
C ILE A 329 -25.22 17.96 12.22
N ASP A 330 -25.85 17.73 13.38
CA ASP A 330 -25.44 18.28 14.69
C ASP A 330 -25.18 19.81 14.67
N GLY A 331 -25.99 20.53 13.90
CA GLY A 331 -25.90 21.99 13.77
C GLY A 331 -24.83 22.48 12.78
N VAL A 332 -24.07 21.60 12.19
CA VAL A 332 -23.07 21.91 11.16
C VAL A 332 -23.65 21.61 9.78
N LYS A 333 -23.59 22.59 8.87
CA LYS A 333 -24.01 22.42 7.49
C LYS A 333 -22.94 21.60 6.74
N VAL A 334 -23.19 20.31 6.57
CA VAL A 334 -22.26 19.35 5.94
C VAL A 334 -22.31 19.45 4.41
N LEU A 335 -23.52 19.61 3.85
CA LEU A 335 -23.75 19.89 2.43
C LEU A 335 -24.46 21.23 2.31
N ASP A 336 -23.96 22.12 1.48
CA ASP A 336 -24.54 23.44 1.25
C ASP A 336 -24.75 23.70 -0.23
N ASN A 337 -26.00 23.58 -0.67
CA ASN A 337 -26.45 23.91 -2.02
C ASN A 337 -25.63 23.20 -3.12
N ILE A 338 -25.41 21.90 -2.97
CA ILE A 338 -24.64 21.08 -3.91
C ILE A 338 -25.48 20.74 -5.14
N SER A 339 -24.95 21.03 -6.32
CA SER A 339 -25.60 20.73 -7.61
C SER A 339 -24.58 20.20 -8.61
N PHE A 340 -24.89 19.08 -9.25
CA PHE A 340 -24.10 18.52 -10.35
C PHE A 340 -24.93 17.55 -11.20
N LEU A 341 -24.47 17.31 -12.42
CA LEU A 341 -25.00 16.32 -13.35
C LEU A 341 -23.96 15.23 -13.56
N MET A 342 -24.36 13.96 -13.45
CA MET A 342 -23.52 12.80 -13.73
C MET A 342 -23.88 12.18 -15.07
N LYS A 343 -22.87 11.99 -15.91
CA LYS A 343 -22.98 11.31 -17.21
C LYS A 343 -22.83 9.78 -17.03
N PRO A 344 -23.33 8.97 -17.99
CA PRO A 344 -23.25 7.50 -17.91
C PRO A 344 -21.82 6.92 -17.82
N THR A 345 -20.82 7.66 -18.30
CA THR A 345 -19.41 7.23 -18.30
C THR A 345 -18.56 7.86 -17.22
N ASP A 346 -19.18 8.66 -16.35
CA ASP A 346 -18.45 9.36 -15.29
C ASP A 346 -17.96 8.39 -14.21
N LYS A 347 -16.70 8.52 -13.87
CA LYS A 347 -16.06 7.91 -12.69
C LYS A 347 -15.57 9.05 -11.81
N ILE A 348 -16.41 9.46 -10.87
CA ILE A 348 -16.22 10.66 -10.04
C ILE A 348 -15.55 10.26 -8.73
N ALA A 349 -14.36 10.79 -8.48
CA ALA A 349 -13.74 10.72 -7.18
C ALA A 349 -14.07 11.98 -6.36
N PHE A 350 -14.59 11.79 -5.16
CA PHE A 350 -14.70 12.85 -4.17
C PHE A 350 -13.44 12.88 -3.32
N VAL A 351 -12.73 13.99 -3.37
CA VAL A 351 -11.45 14.20 -2.70
C VAL A 351 -11.54 15.33 -1.66
N GLY A 352 -10.52 15.50 -0.85
CA GLY A 352 -10.46 16.56 0.15
C GLY A 352 -10.70 16.07 1.58
N PRO A 353 -10.45 16.94 2.57
CA PRO A 353 -10.50 16.59 3.98
C PRO A 353 -11.92 16.38 4.51
N ASN A 354 -12.94 16.87 3.79
CA ASN A 354 -14.33 16.77 4.23
C ASN A 354 -14.96 15.41 3.87
N THR A 355 -14.45 14.34 4.46
CA THR A 355 -14.93 12.97 4.22
C THR A 355 -16.39 12.80 4.68
N LEU A 356 -16.80 13.51 5.74
CA LEU A 356 -18.18 13.48 6.23
C LEU A 356 -19.17 13.99 5.17
N ALA A 357 -18.81 15.00 4.38
CA ALA A 357 -19.67 15.52 3.32
C ALA A 357 -19.88 14.49 2.21
N ALA A 358 -18.81 13.81 1.76
CA ALA A 358 -18.93 12.76 0.75
C ALA A 358 -19.77 11.57 1.27
N THR A 359 -19.50 11.09 2.49
CA THR A 359 -20.29 10.02 3.13
C THR A 359 -21.77 10.42 3.25
N THR A 360 -22.07 11.66 3.66
CA THR A 360 -23.44 12.18 3.77
C THR A 360 -24.13 12.20 2.41
N LEU A 361 -23.43 12.68 1.38
CA LEU A 361 -23.95 12.68 0.01
C LEU A 361 -24.29 11.25 -0.45
N PHE A 362 -23.40 10.28 -0.22
CA PHE A 362 -23.64 8.89 -0.61
C PHE A 362 -24.81 8.26 0.14
N LYS A 363 -24.98 8.54 1.44
CA LYS A 363 -26.15 8.10 2.21
C LYS A 363 -27.46 8.69 1.68
N ILE A 364 -27.45 9.96 1.24
CA ILE A 364 -28.63 10.57 0.64
C ILE A 364 -28.92 9.91 -0.71
N LEU A 365 -27.92 9.76 -1.58
CA LEU A 365 -28.08 9.17 -2.90
C LEU A 365 -28.47 7.68 -2.86
N SER A 366 -28.09 6.96 -1.82
CA SER A 366 -28.50 5.57 -1.59
C SER A 366 -29.89 5.43 -0.96
N GLY A 367 -30.49 6.54 -0.50
CA GLY A 367 -31.78 6.56 0.16
C GLY A 367 -31.75 6.22 1.66
N GLU A 368 -30.56 6.14 2.27
CA GLU A 368 -30.42 5.91 3.71
C GLU A 368 -30.64 7.17 4.55
N MET A 369 -30.59 8.36 3.93
CA MET A 369 -30.73 9.64 4.60
C MET A 369 -31.54 10.60 3.72
N GLU A 370 -32.43 11.36 4.33
CA GLU A 370 -33.18 12.41 3.63
C GLU A 370 -32.41 13.75 3.65
N PRO A 371 -32.39 14.51 2.55
CA PRO A 371 -31.84 15.85 2.54
C PRO A 371 -32.74 16.82 3.31
N ASP A 372 -32.16 17.92 3.81
CA ASP A 372 -32.94 18.99 4.43
C ASP A 372 -33.65 19.86 3.37
N SER A 373 -32.99 20.06 2.24
CA SER A 373 -33.56 20.74 1.06
C SER A 373 -32.83 20.31 -0.20
N GLY A 374 -33.39 20.67 -1.36
CA GLY A 374 -32.91 20.23 -2.64
C GLY A 374 -33.47 18.88 -3.07
N SER A 375 -33.02 18.37 -4.19
CA SER A 375 -33.50 17.10 -4.73
C SER A 375 -32.42 16.39 -5.53
N TYR A 376 -32.60 15.08 -5.70
CA TYR A 376 -31.80 14.29 -6.64
C TYR A 376 -32.72 13.36 -7.42
N LYS A 377 -32.30 13.04 -8.64
CA LYS A 377 -33.06 12.16 -9.52
C LYS A 377 -32.12 11.23 -10.27
N TRP A 378 -32.31 9.94 -10.05
CA TRP A 378 -31.65 8.89 -10.83
C TRP A 378 -32.30 8.72 -12.21
N GLY A 379 -31.50 8.41 -13.22
CA GLY A 379 -32.01 8.06 -14.53
C GLY A 379 -32.88 6.78 -14.49
N VAL A 380 -33.86 6.69 -15.37
CA VAL A 380 -34.84 5.59 -15.40
C VAL A 380 -34.19 4.21 -15.59
N THR A 381 -33.04 4.15 -16.25
CA THR A 381 -32.33 2.90 -16.54
C THR A 381 -31.27 2.56 -15.51
N THR A 382 -31.10 3.38 -14.46
CA THR A 382 -30.06 3.20 -13.46
C THR A 382 -30.46 2.23 -12.37
N THR A 383 -29.48 1.47 -11.90
CA THR A 383 -29.56 0.62 -10.72
C THR A 383 -28.34 0.89 -9.86
N GLN A 384 -28.54 1.22 -8.59
CA GLN A 384 -27.48 1.63 -7.69
C GLN A 384 -27.11 0.51 -6.73
N SER A 385 -25.82 0.42 -6.39
CA SER A 385 -25.34 -0.40 -5.29
C SER A 385 -24.35 0.42 -4.46
N TYR A 386 -24.52 0.37 -3.15
CA TYR A 386 -23.79 1.19 -2.20
C TYR A 386 -22.86 0.36 -1.32
N PHE A 387 -21.62 0.78 -1.24
CA PHE A 387 -20.62 0.28 -0.30
C PHE A 387 -20.39 1.37 0.76
N PRO A 388 -20.94 1.21 1.98
CA PRO A 388 -20.81 2.21 3.04
C PRO A 388 -19.43 2.17 3.69
N LYS A 389 -18.94 3.30 4.19
CA LYS A 389 -17.71 3.41 4.98
C LYS A 389 -17.80 2.53 6.24
N ASP A 390 -18.91 2.60 6.99
CA ASP A 390 -19.22 1.69 8.10
C ASP A 390 -20.20 0.61 7.63
N ASN A 391 -19.71 -0.59 7.53
CA ASN A 391 -20.47 -1.79 7.13
C ASN A 391 -20.85 -2.70 8.30
N THR A 392 -20.69 -2.26 9.55
CA THR A 392 -20.92 -3.07 10.75
C THR A 392 -22.36 -3.61 10.80
N LYS A 393 -23.32 -2.85 10.35
CA LYS A 393 -24.74 -3.24 10.33
C LYS A 393 -25.02 -4.43 9.40
N ASP A 394 -24.28 -4.54 8.28
CA ASP A 394 -24.43 -5.63 7.32
C ASP A 394 -24.01 -6.98 7.89
N PHE A 395 -23.21 -7.01 8.96
CA PHE A 395 -22.65 -8.20 9.57
C PHE A 395 -23.12 -8.45 11.03
N SER A 396 -24.27 -7.92 11.38
CA SER A 396 -24.81 -7.98 12.75
C SER A 396 -25.55 -9.28 13.09
N GLN A 397 -25.90 -10.10 12.09
CA GLN A 397 -26.66 -11.34 12.27
C GLN A 397 -25.75 -12.55 12.52
N ASP A 398 -26.27 -13.56 13.23
CA ASP A 398 -25.52 -14.81 13.49
C ASP A 398 -25.73 -15.82 12.35
N GLU A 399 -25.16 -15.51 11.20
CA GLU A 399 -25.22 -16.32 9.97
C GLU A 399 -23.84 -16.59 9.40
N THR A 400 -23.73 -17.58 8.53
CA THR A 400 -22.49 -17.85 7.79
C THR A 400 -22.35 -16.92 6.58
N ILE A 401 -21.11 -16.77 6.05
CA ILE A 401 -20.88 -15.96 4.84
C ILE A 401 -21.74 -16.45 3.67
N VAL A 402 -21.90 -17.78 3.51
CA VAL A 402 -22.74 -18.37 2.45
C VAL A 402 -24.20 -17.97 2.62
N GLU A 403 -24.75 -18.10 3.83
CA GLU A 403 -26.14 -17.69 4.14
C GLU A 403 -26.33 -16.20 3.88
N TRP A 404 -25.41 -15.38 4.36
CA TRP A 404 -25.42 -13.95 4.18
C TRP A 404 -25.42 -13.53 2.69
N LEU A 405 -24.51 -14.07 1.89
CA LEU A 405 -24.42 -13.73 0.46
C LEU A 405 -25.62 -14.25 -0.35
N THR A 406 -26.16 -15.41 0.03
CA THR A 406 -27.34 -16.03 -0.61
C THR A 406 -28.56 -15.10 -0.57
N GLN A 407 -28.69 -14.24 0.45
CA GLN A 407 -29.82 -13.30 0.56
C GLN A 407 -29.86 -12.33 -0.62
N TYR A 408 -28.69 -11.92 -1.11
CA TYR A 408 -28.50 -10.93 -2.18
C TYR A 408 -28.41 -11.54 -3.58
N SER A 409 -28.28 -12.85 -3.70
CA SER A 409 -28.18 -13.56 -4.98
C SER A 409 -29.57 -13.88 -5.53
N GLU A 410 -29.77 -13.70 -6.84
CA GLU A 410 -30.95 -14.22 -7.54
C GLU A 410 -30.93 -15.74 -7.60
N ASP A 411 -29.74 -16.31 -7.89
CA ASP A 411 -29.51 -17.75 -7.83
C ASP A 411 -29.23 -18.16 -6.39
N LYS A 412 -30.18 -18.90 -5.81
CA LYS A 412 -30.11 -19.38 -4.42
C LYS A 412 -29.34 -20.71 -4.27
N ASP A 413 -28.77 -21.26 -5.36
CA ASP A 413 -27.98 -22.50 -5.27
C ASP A 413 -26.69 -22.26 -4.45
N ALA A 414 -26.55 -23.09 -3.41
CA ALA A 414 -25.37 -23.02 -2.53
C ALA A 414 -24.05 -23.29 -3.28
N THR A 415 -24.09 -24.08 -4.36
CA THR A 415 -22.91 -24.37 -5.18
C THR A 415 -22.45 -23.11 -5.94
N PHE A 416 -23.40 -22.35 -6.49
CA PHE A 416 -23.14 -21.08 -7.15
C PHE A 416 -22.51 -20.06 -6.18
N VAL A 417 -23.14 -19.87 -5.02
CA VAL A 417 -22.68 -18.90 -4.01
C VAL A 417 -21.31 -19.28 -3.46
N ARG A 418 -21.06 -20.57 -3.16
CA ARG A 418 -19.74 -21.06 -2.72
C ARG A 418 -18.66 -20.89 -3.80
N GLY A 419 -19.00 -21.17 -5.05
CA GLY A 419 -18.10 -20.95 -6.19
C GLY A 419 -17.72 -19.49 -6.35
N PHE A 420 -18.68 -18.60 -6.12
CA PHE A 420 -18.47 -17.16 -6.13
C PHE A 420 -17.55 -16.70 -4.99
N LEU A 421 -17.84 -17.12 -3.76
CA LEU A 421 -17.02 -16.84 -2.59
C LEU A 421 -15.59 -17.42 -2.71
N GLY A 422 -15.44 -18.59 -3.32
CA GLY A 422 -14.12 -19.18 -3.58
C GLY A 422 -13.23 -18.28 -4.46
N ARG A 423 -13.83 -17.63 -5.47
CA ARG A 423 -13.12 -16.63 -6.30
C ARG A 423 -12.73 -15.38 -5.52
N MET A 424 -13.48 -15.06 -4.46
CA MET A 424 -13.21 -13.95 -3.53
C MET A 424 -12.33 -14.37 -2.33
N LEU A 425 -11.60 -15.49 -2.47
CA LEU A 425 -10.67 -16.05 -1.49
C LEU A 425 -11.32 -16.59 -0.20
N PHE A 426 -12.59 -16.96 -0.25
CA PHE A 426 -13.27 -17.71 0.80
C PHE A 426 -13.42 -19.15 0.36
N SER A 427 -12.41 -20.00 0.60
CA SER A 427 -12.38 -21.39 0.15
C SER A 427 -12.69 -22.37 1.29
N GLY A 428 -13.38 -23.45 0.96
CA GLY A 428 -13.64 -24.54 1.90
C GLY A 428 -14.39 -24.09 3.16
N GLU A 429 -13.73 -24.22 4.31
CA GLU A 429 -14.30 -23.86 5.61
C GLU A 429 -14.42 -22.35 5.84
N ASP A 430 -13.65 -21.54 5.13
CA ASP A 430 -13.72 -20.08 5.26
C ASP A 430 -15.11 -19.54 4.90
N ALA A 431 -15.75 -20.12 3.90
CA ALA A 431 -17.11 -19.74 3.49
C ALA A 431 -18.19 -20.05 4.54
N LEU A 432 -17.88 -20.92 5.51
CA LEU A 432 -18.76 -21.30 6.61
C LEU A 432 -18.49 -20.51 7.90
N LYS A 433 -17.52 -19.59 7.90
CA LYS A 433 -17.32 -18.68 9.02
C LYS A 433 -18.56 -17.84 9.28
N LYS A 434 -18.80 -17.54 10.54
CA LYS A 434 -19.83 -16.57 10.94
C LYS A 434 -19.41 -15.15 10.54
N VAL A 435 -20.36 -14.35 10.04
CA VAL A 435 -20.08 -12.99 9.57
C VAL A 435 -19.56 -12.07 10.70
N GLY A 436 -19.94 -12.32 11.93
CA GLY A 436 -19.52 -11.53 13.09
C GLY A 436 -18.03 -11.67 13.48
N VAL A 437 -17.35 -12.75 13.05
CA VAL A 437 -15.93 -13.00 13.37
C VAL A 437 -14.96 -12.60 12.26
N LEU A 438 -15.46 -11.99 11.18
CA LEU A 438 -14.64 -11.60 10.03
C LEU A 438 -13.70 -10.44 10.35
N SER A 439 -12.48 -10.53 9.83
CA SER A 439 -11.55 -9.38 9.80
C SER A 439 -12.07 -8.25 8.90
N GLY A 440 -11.52 -7.04 9.05
CA GLY A 440 -11.89 -5.90 8.21
C GLY A 440 -11.77 -6.20 6.72
N GLY A 441 -10.66 -6.76 6.27
CA GLY A 441 -10.46 -7.14 4.87
C GLY A 441 -11.41 -8.24 4.38
N GLU A 442 -11.78 -9.21 5.22
CA GLU A 442 -12.79 -10.22 4.90
C GLU A 442 -14.17 -9.60 4.74
N LYS A 443 -14.56 -8.67 5.63
CA LYS A 443 -15.83 -7.91 5.51
C LYS A 443 -15.89 -7.12 4.21
N VAL A 444 -14.81 -6.41 3.85
CA VAL A 444 -14.74 -5.67 2.59
C VAL A 444 -14.91 -6.61 1.39
N ARG A 445 -14.23 -7.76 1.36
CA ARG A 445 -14.40 -8.74 0.27
C ARG A 445 -15.83 -9.32 0.20
N CYS A 446 -16.49 -9.52 1.34
CA CYS A 446 -17.91 -9.88 1.37
C CYS A 446 -18.79 -8.79 0.76
N MET A 447 -18.59 -7.53 1.15
CA MET A 447 -19.34 -6.40 0.59
C MET A 447 -19.12 -6.25 -0.92
N LEU A 448 -17.89 -6.40 -1.41
CA LEU A 448 -17.59 -6.40 -2.84
C LEU A 448 -18.31 -7.55 -3.57
N SER A 449 -18.40 -8.73 -2.94
CA SER A 449 -19.18 -9.86 -3.46
C SER A 449 -20.67 -9.51 -3.63
N LYS A 450 -21.25 -8.85 -2.63
CA LYS A 450 -22.64 -8.34 -2.66
C LYS A 450 -22.83 -7.35 -3.82
N LEU A 451 -21.90 -6.41 -4.01
CA LEU A 451 -21.97 -5.43 -5.10
C LEU A 451 -21.87 -6.12 -6.48
N MET A 452 -20.99 -7.09 -6.64
CA MET A 452 -20.85 -7.82 -7.90
C MET A 452 -22.11 -8.61 -8.26
N ILE A 453 -22.74 -9.26 -7.27
CA ILE A 453 -23.97 -10.05 -7.47
C ILE A 453 -25.14 -9.15 -7.84
N SER A 454 -25.20 -7.90 -7.33
CA SER A 454 -26.28 -6.98 -7.61
C SER A 454 -26.43 -6.63 -9.10
N GLY A 455 -25.36 -6.70 -9.88
CA GLY A 455 -25.37 -6.30 -11.28
C GLY A 455 -25.72 -4.85 -11.53
N ALA A 456 -25.52 -3.98 -10.53
CA ALA A 456 -25.80 -2.56 -10.63
C ALA A 456 -24.91 -1.89 -11.69
N ASN A 457 -25.47 -0.89 -12.36
CA ASN A 457 -24.75 -0.09 -13.36
C ASN A 457 -24.22 1.23 -12.80
N ILE A 458 -24.56 1.56 -11.55
CA ILE A 458 -23.98 2.66 -10.78
C ILE A 458 -23.49 2.13 -9.44
N LEU A 459 -22.24 2.41 -9.14
CA LEU A 459 -21.59 2.03 -7.88
C LEU A 459 -21.32 3.30 -7.06
N LEU A 460 -21.69 3.27 -5.79
CA LEU A 460 -21.36 4.25 -4.76
C LEU A 460 -20.40 3.58 -3.79
N LEU A 461 -19.12 3.98 -3.78
CA LEU A 461 -18.08 3.32 -2.99
C LEU A 461 -17.44 4.32 -2.01
N ASP A 462 -17.74 4.16 -0.73
CA ASP A 462 -17.21 5.01 0.33
C ASP A 462 -16.03 4.32 1.02
N GLU A 463 -14.80 4.76 0.71
CA GLU A 463 -13.53 4.21 1.20
C GLU A 463 -13.39 2.68 1.01
N PRO A 464 -13.61 2.14 -0.20
CA PRO A 464 -13.60 0.69 -0.43
C PRO A 464 -12.21 0.05 -0.30
N THR A 465 -11.15 0.86 -0.29
CA THR A 465 -9.75 0.40 -0.18
C THR A 465 -9.29 0.18 1.26
N ASN A 466 -10.02 0.72 2.24
CA ASN A 466 -9.70 0.54 3.64
C ASN A 466 -9.70 -0.94 4.04
N HIS A 467 -8.73 -1.34 4.85
CA HIS A 467 -8.51 -2.71 5.34
C HIS A 467 -8.19 -3.76 4.25
N LEU A 468 -8.03 -3.37 3.00
CA LEU A 468 -7.60 -4.28 1.93
C LEU A 468 -6.06 -4.38 1.88
N ASP A 469 -5.57 -5.57 1.54
CA ASP A 469 -4.18 -5.76 1.16
C ASP A 469 -3.93 -5.23 -0.27
N MET A 470 -2.66 -5.04 -0.61
CA MET A 470 -2.25 -4.50 -1.90
C MET A 470 -2.78 -5.33 -3.09
N GLU A 471 -2.85 -6.64 -2.95
CA GLU A 471 -3.38 -7.54 -3.96
C GLU A 471 -4.88 -7.32 -4.19
N SER A 472 -5.64 -7.15 -3.13
CA SER A 472 -7.08 -6.87 -3.20
C SER A 472 -7.37 -5.46 -3.73
N ILE A 473 -6.58 -4.45 -3.33
CA ILE A 473 -6.68 -3.09 -3.88
C ILE A 473 -6.38 -3.10 -5.38
N THR A 474 -5.34 -3.81 -5.81
CA THR A 474 -4.98 -3.94 -7.23
C THR A 474 -6.11 -4.61 -8.02
N ALA A 475 -6.68 -5.70 -7.51
CA ALA A 475 -7.79 -6.40 -8.17
C ALA A 475 -9.05 -5.51 -8.27
N LEU A 476 -9.37 -4.75 -7.22
CA LEU A 476 -10.48 -3.79 -7.23
C LEU A 476 -10.24 -2.66 -8.23
N ASN A 477 -9.03 -2.11 -8.24
CA ASN A 477 -8.63 -1.04 -9.16
C ASN A 477 -8.80 -1.46 -10.63
N GLU A 478 -8.26 -2.62 -11.02
CA GLU A 478 -8.41 -3.15 -12.38
C GLU A 478 -9.90 -3.38 -12.73
N ALA A 479 -10.68 -3.94 -11.80
CA ALA A 479 -12.10 -4.17 -12.02
C ALA A 479 -12.89 -2.86 -12.25
N LEU A 480 -12.53 -1.78 -11.55
CA LEU A 480 -13.18 -0.48 -11.71
C LEU A 480 -12.70 0.29 -12.94
N LYS A 481 -11.46 0.09 -13.39
CA LYS A 481 -10.98 0.58 -14.69
C LYS A 481 -11.79 -0.01 -15.83
N ASP A 482 -12.06 -1.30 -15.78
CA ASP A 482 -12.81 -2.03 -16.81
C ASP A 482 -14.34 -1.88 -16.67
N PHE A 483 -14.84 -1.35 -15.56
CA PHE A 483 -16.27 -1.17 -15.31
C PHE A 483 -16.88 -0.20 -16.32
N THR A 484 -17.90 -0.66 -17.03
CA THR A 484 -18.59 0.11 -18.07
C THR A 484 -19.72 0.99 -17.57
N GLY A 485 -20.08 0.89 -16.28
CA GLY A 485 -21.07 1.74 -15.63
C GLY A 485 -20.47 3.03 -15.06
N ALA A 486 -21.29 3.77 -14.34
CA ALA A 486 -20.88 5.01 -13.67
C ALA A 486 -20.50 4.76 -12.20
N LEU A 487 -19.58 5.57 -11.69
CA LEU A 487 -18.98 5.39 -10.39
C LEU A 487 -18.87 6.70 -9.63
N LEU A 488 -19.29 6.70 -8.37
CA LEU A 488 -18.97 7.73 -7.39
C LEU A 488 -18.20 7.06 -6.25
N PHE A 489 -17.03 7.59 -5.89
CA PHE A 489 -16.22 6.95 -4.86
C PHE A 489 -15.36 7.94 -4.08
N THR A 490 -14.95 7.51 -2.90
CA THR A 490 -13.87 8.11 -2.11
C THR A 490 -12.76 7.09 -1.92
N SER A 491 -11.53 7.53 -1.84
CA SER A 491 -10.39 6.70 -1.43
C SER A 491 -9.20 7.57 -1.05
N GLN A 492 -8.43 7.12 -0.08
CA GLN A 492 -7.14 7.73 0.30
C GLN A 492 -5.97 7.17 -0.52
N ASP A 493 -6.17 6.07 -1.26
CA ASP A 493 -5.15 5.51 -2.14
C ASP A 493 -4.99 6.37 -3.40
N HIS A 494 -3.90 7.13 -3.48
CA HIS A 494 -3.61 8.05 -4.58
C HIS A 494 -3.63 7.35 -5.95
N GLN A 495 -2.95 6.20 -6.07
CA GLN A 495 -2.89 5.42 -7.32
C GLN A 495 -4.28 4.93 -7.74
N PHE A 496 -5.11 4.54 -6.79
CA PHE A 496 -6.47 4.10 -7.03
C PHE A 496 -7.34 5.24 -7.59
N VAL A 497 -7.27 6.44 -6.98
CA VAL A 497 -7.97 7.63 -7.47
C VAL A 497 -7.45 8.03 -8.85
N GLN A 498 -6.12 8.14 -8.99
CA GLN A 498 -5.44 8.56 -10.23
C GLN A 498 -5.80 7.70 -11.43
N THR A 499 -5.89 6.39 -11.25
CA THR A 499 -6.10 5.44 -12.35
C THR A 499 -7.56 5.11 -12.62
N THR A 500 -8.47 5.42 -11.68
CA THR A 500 -9.91 5.11 -11.79
C THR A 500 -10.72 6.33 -12.21
N ALA A 501 -10.46 7.50 -11.61
CA ALA A 501 -11.26 8.69 -11.83
C ALA A 501 -10.99 9.36 -13.18
N ASN A 502 -12.05 9.80 -13.84
CA ASN A 502 -11.99 10.72 -14.99
C ASN A 502 -12.58 12.10 -14.65
N ARG A 503 -13.06 12.28 -13.43
CA ARG A 503 -13.63 13.52 -12.92
C ARG A 503 -13.42 13.64 -11.43
N ILE A 504 -12.93 14.78 -10.98
CA ILE A 504 -12.63 15.06 -9.56
C ILE A 504 -13.62 16.07 -9.03
N MET A 505 -14.19 15.77 -7.87
CA MET A 505 -15.04 16.69 -7.11
C MET A 505 -14.50 16.87 -5.70
N GLU A 506 -14.59 18.11 -5.20
CA GLU A 506 -14.24 18.44 -3.83
C GLU A 506 -15.35 19.30 -3.21
N ILE A 507 -15.90 18.85 -2.07
CA ILE A 507 -16.89 19.60 -1.31
C ILE A 507 -16.16 20.47 -0.30
N THR A 508 -16.14 21.78 -0.56
CA THR A 508 -15.49 22.76 0.30
C THR A 508 -16.51 23.64 1.04
N PRO A 509 -16.10 24.38 2.10
CA PRO A 509 -16.96 25.36 2.74
C PRO A 509 -17.49 26.45 1.78
N ASN A 510 -16.81 26.66 0.66
CA ASN A 510 -17.15 27.65 -0.35
C ASN A 510 -17.96 27.09 -1.52
N GLY A 511 -18.37 25.82 -1.46
CA GLY A 511 -19.14 25.13 -2.49
C GLY A 511 -18.42 23.95 -3.11
N LEU A 512 -19.00 23.42 -4.19
CA LEU A 512 -18.49 22.26 -4.92
C LEU A 512 -17.46 22.70 -5.97
N ILE A 513 -16.26 22.11 -5.93
CA ILE A 513 -15.29 22.15 -7.02
C ILE A 513 -15.52 20.91 -7.88
N ASP A 514 -15.59 21.08 -9.20
CA ASP A 514 -15.89 20.03 -10.16
C ASP A 514 -14.98 20.19 -11.38
N LYS A 515 -14.12 19.21 -11.64
CA LYS A 515 -13.13 19.21 -12.71
C LYS A 515 -13.13 17.88 -13.47
N GLU A 516 -13.27 17.95 -14.80
CA GLU A 516 -13.06 16.79 -15.69
C GLU A 516 -11.55 16.62 -15.95
N CYS A 517 -10.84 15.99 -15.04
CA CYS A 517 -9.40 15.75 -15.09
C CYS A 517 -9.01 14.55 -14.23
N THR A 518 -7.76 14.13 -14.31
CA THR A 518 -7.18 13.13 -13.41
C THR A 518 -6.81 13.77 -12.06
N TYR A 519 -6.48 12.95 -11.07
CA TYR A 519 -6.16 13.45 -9.74
C TYR A 519 -4.84 14.23 -9.73
N ASP A 520 -3.82 13.75 -10.42
CA ASP A 520 -2.54 14.48 -10.54
C ASP A 520 -2.73 15.83 -11.23
N GLU A 521 -3.48 15.89 -12.33
CA GLU A 521 -3.79 17.15 -13.00
C GLU A 521 -4.54 18.13 -12.09
N TYR A 522 -5.44 17.61 -11.23
CA TYR A 522 -6.15 18.43 -10.27
C TYR A 522 -5.21 19.05 -9.23
N LEU A 523 -4.27 18.27 -8.70
CA LEU A 523 -3.30 18.71 -7.71
C LEU A 523 -2.23 19.66 -8.29
N GLU A 524 -1.83 19.47 -9.55
CA GLU A 524 -0.82 20.30 -10.23
C GLU A 524 -1.39 21.65 -10.65
N ASN A 525 -2.65 21.69 -11.09
CA ASN A 525 -3.28 22.90 -11.61
C ASN A 525 -3.79 23.86 -10.52
N ASP A 526 -3.84 23.43 -9.26
CA ASP A 526 -4.31 24.23 -8.12
C ASP A 526 -3.46 23.94 -6.87
N GLU A 527 -2.45 24.80 -6.63
CA GLU A 527 -1.63 24.73 -5.40
C GLU A 527 -2.49 24.74 -4.11
N ALA A 528 -3.61 25.45 -4.12
CA ALA A 528 -4.52 25.49 -2.99
C ALA A 528 -5.27 24.14 -2.82
N ALA A 529 -5.53 23.42 -3.91
CA ALA A 529 -6.13 22.07 -3.85
C ALA A 529 -5.22 21.12 -3.08
N ARG A 530 -3.93 21.10 -3.39
CA ARG A 530 -2.94 20.25 -2.72
C ARG A 530 -2.86 20.53 -1.21
N LYS A 531 -2.87 21.79 -0.81
CA LYS A 531 -2.86 22.20 0.61
C LYS A 531 -4.15 21.84 1.36
N ARG A 532 -5.26 21.70 0.64
CA ARG A 532 -6.55 21.29 1.24
C ARG A 532 -6.65 19.78 1.46
N GLN A 533 -5.84 18.96 0.77
CA GLN A 533 -5.85 17.51 0.92
C GLN A 533 -5.10 17.09 2.20
N ILE A 534 -5.63 17.45 3.36
CA ILE A 534 -5.10 17.03 4.65
C ILE A 534 -5.68 15.66 4.97
N VAL A 535 -4.84 14.68 5.21
CA VAL A 535 -5.27 13.38 5.74
C VAL A 535 -5.54 13.57 7.23
N GLU A 536 -6.80 13.61 7.64
CA GLU A 536 -7.15 13.46 9.06
C GLU A 536 -6.78 12.04 9.48
N ILE A 537 -5.85 11.95 10.40
CA ILE A 537 -5.50 10.68 11.05
C ILE A 537 -6.61 10.41 12.04
N GLU A 538 -7.41 9.37 11.82
CA GLU A 538 -8.25 8.81 12.87
C GLU A 538 -7.30 8.36 13.98
N GLU A 539 -7.38 8.97 15.15
CA GLU A 539 -6.77 8.43 16.36
C GLU A 539 -7.44 7.08 16.57
N ASP A 540 -6.67 5.99 16.41
CA ASP A 540 -7.09 4.68 16.84
C ASP A 540 -7.29 4.76 18.37
N ASP A 541 -8.53 4.93 18.81
CA ASP A 541 -8.92 4.68 20.18
C ASP A 541 -8.62 3.20 20.48
N GLU A 542 -7.72 2.97 21.45
CA GLU A 542 -7.33 1.67 22.00
C GLU A 542 -8.50 0.76 22.38
#